data_22fcd5eebcfa041350cac5d0ec7f8771
#
_entry.id   22fcd5eebcfa041350cac5d0ec7f8771
#
_cell.length_a   1.000
_cell.length_b   1.000
_cell.length_c   1.000
_cell.angle_alpha   90.00
_cell.angle_beta   90.00
_cell.angle_gamma   90.00
#
_symmetry.space_group_name_H-M   'P 1'
#
loop_
_entity.id
_entity.type
_entity.pdbx_description
1 polymer ?
#
loop_
_entity_poly.entity_id
_entity_poly.type
_entity_poly.pdbx_seq_one_letter_code
_entity_poly.pdbx_strand_id
1 'polypeptide(L)'
;MKRIFLLFGLIFSCAFCFAFPCVSQFVEAGTGYVAAKNVEREFNPFNFTYGIEEKNNFAPNFKALASVQFSDKIFDFTTLGNYFIPQLGQETESQKLGFGAEFIYHFQRYYDLYSEHDIYLEGVFRLALKNRFVFLANLGSGLKFARIDAVDRDFLWDFSLSGSVALNYYFDCGAEIFGSVVSHTLYRYPLAFTPLYSLGFAWNFKNGFRISSDFGLRLRDQFVVAPYIDRYEWNLKARFSF
;
A
#
# COMPACT_ATOMS: atom_id res chain seq x y z
N MET A 1 -15.83 -7.13 19.16
CA MET A 1 -15.64 -7.03 17.71
C MET A 1 -14.18 -7.15 17.26
N LYS A 2 -13.17 -6.47 17.86
CA LYS A 2 -11.76 -6.49 17.41
C LYS A 2 -11.11 -7.89 17.30
N ARG A 3 -11.44 -8.84 18.20
CA ARG A 3 -10.88 -10.21 18.17
C ARG A 3 -11.48 -11.11 17.07
N ILE A 4 -12.69 -10.82 16.63
CA ILE A 4 -13.38 -11.62 15.59
C ILE A 4 -12.79 -11.34 14.21
N PHE A 5 -12.46 -10.10 13.88
CA PHE A 5 -11.84 -9.76 12.59
C PHE A 5 -10.42 -10.34 12.43
N LEU A 6 -9.63 -10.38 13.52
CA LEU A 6 -8.31 -11.03 13.51
C LEU A 6 -8.42 -12.54 13.30
N LEU A 7 -9.40 -13.17 13.93
CA LEU A 7 -9.66 -14.61 13.79
C LEU A 7 -10.14 -14.98 12.38
N PHE A 8 -11.05 -14.18 11.80
CA PHE A 8 -11.52 -14.37 10.42
C PHE A 8 -10.39 -14.18 9.39
N GLY A 9 -9.55 -13.16 9.56
CA GLY A 9 -8.37 -12.94 8.73
C GLY A 9 -7.41 -14.13 8.77
N LEU A 10 -7.09 -14.64 9.96
CA LEU A 10 -6.24 -15.83 10.15
C LEU A 10 -6.86 -17.12 9.58
N ILE A 11 -8.13 -17.38 9.80
CA ILE A 11 -8.83 -18.57 9.29
C ILE A 11 -8.93 -18.52 7.77
N PHE A 12 -9.26 -17.37 7.18
CA PHE A 12 -9.33 -17.19 5.72
C PHE A 12 -7.96 -17.37 5.08
N SER A 13 -6.91 -16.85 5.70
CA SER A 13 -5.53 -16.99 5.24
C SER A 13 -5.04 -18.43 5.30
N CYS A 14 -5.30 -19.14 6.41
CA CYS A 14 -4.97 -20.56 6.54
C CYS A 14 -5.71 -21.42 5.51
N ALA A 15 -7.02 -21.21 5.31
CA ALA A 15 -7.81 -21.95 4.32
C ALA A 15 -7.30 -21.70 2.88
N PHE A 16 -6.89 -20.48 2.56
CA PHE A 16 -6.35 -20.13 1.25
C PHE A 16 -5.00 -20.81 0.99
N CYS A 17 -4.14 -20.92 2.00
CA CYS A 17 -2.83 -21.56 1.87
C CYS A 17 -2.88 -23.07 1.63
N PHE A 18 -3.87 -23.76 2.21
CA PHE A 18 -4.08 -25.20 1.95
C PHE A 18 -4.62 -25.47 0.54
N ALA A 19 -5.28 -24.49 -0.09
CA ALA A 19 -5.87 -24.66 -1.42
C ALA A 19 -4.90 -24.37 -2.59
N PHE A 20 -3.79 -23.66 -2.33
CA PHE A 20 -2.88 -23.17 -3.38
C PHE A 20 -1.40 -23.44 -3.02
N PRO A 21 -0.83 -24.57 -3.44
CA PRO A 21 0.57 -24.92 -3.12
C PRO A 21 1.63 -23.99 -3.74
N CYS A 22 1.23 -23.11 -4.64
CA CYS A 22 2.10 -22.13 -5.29
C CYS A 22 2.15 -20.77 -4.57
N VAL A 23 1.61 -20.65 -3.35
CA VAL A 23 1.56 -19.41 -2.58
C VAL A 23 2.56 -19.46 -1.43
N SER A 24 3.29 -18.37 -1.21
CA SER A 24 4.07 -18.09 0.00
C SER A 24 3.36 -17.09 0.89
N GLN A 25 3.58 -17.22 2.18
CA GLN A 25 3.10 -16.29 3.19
C GLN A 25 4.23 -15.35 3.62
N PHE A 26 3.88 -14.17 4.08
CA PHE A 26 4.82 -13.29 4.74
C PHE A 26 4.19 -12.53 5.90
N VAL A 27 5.03 -12.19 6.86
CA VAL A 27 4.73 -11.23 7.91
C VAL A 27 5.73 -10.08 7.82
N GLU A 28 5.25 -8.87 8.04
CA GLU A 28 6.08 -7.68 8.11
C GLU A 28 5.68 -6.89 9.35
N ALA A 29 6.68 -6.45 10.11
CA ALA A 29 6.49 -5.57 11.24
C ALA A 29 7.45 -4.40 11.14
N GLY A 30 7.02 -3.24 11.61
CA GLY A 30 7.84 -2.05 11.53
C GLY A 30 7.38 -0.93 12.44
N THR A 31 8.19 0.11 12.46
CA THR A 31 7.88 1.36 13.13
C THR A 31 8.22 2.51 12.20
N GLY A 32 7.68 3.68 12.49
CA GLY A 32 7.93 4.86 11.69
C GLY A 32 7.84 6.14 12.51
N TYR A 33 8.03 7.23 11.80
CA TYR A 33 7.80 8.58 12.28
C TYR A 33 6.97 9.31 11.24
N VAL A 34 5.93 10.00 11.67
CA VAL A 34 5.07 10.80 10.82
C VAL A 34 4.94 12.19 11.43
N ALA A 35 5.24 13.21 10.64
CA ALA A 35 5.01 14.61 10.96
C ALA A 35 4.04 15.20 9.93
N ALA A 36 2.86 15.62 10.39
CA ALA A 36 1.84 16.27 9.57
C ALA A 36 1.74 17.75 9.94
N LYS A 37 2.15 18.63 9.02
CA LYS A 37 2.24 20.07 9.27
C LYS A 37 0.89 20.75 9.52
N ASN A 38 -0.16 20.32 8.81
CA ASN A 38 -1.47 20.98 8.90
C ASN A 38 -2.21 20.76 10.22
N VAL A 39 -1.80 19.77 10.98
CA VAL A 39 -2.41 19.43 12.27
C VAL A 39 -1.42 19.54 13.41
N GLU A 40 -0.20 20.05 13.16
CA GLU A 40 0.91 20.17 14.13
C GLU A 40 1.09 18.87 14.96
N ARG A 41 1.00 17.72 14.28
CA ARG A 41 1.01 16.42 14.95
C ARG A 41 2.18 15.59 14.50
N GLU A 42 2.88 15.08 15.47
CA GLU A 42 3.93 14.08 15.30
C GLU A 42 3.51 12.81 16.03
N PHE A 43 3.75 11.66 15.42
CA PHE A 43 3.48 10.36 16.04
C PHE A 43 4.39 9.28 15.47
N ASN A 44 4.62 8.25 16.29
CA ASN A 44 5.42 7.08 15.93
C ASN A 44 4.49 5.88 15.77
N PRO A 45 4.05 5.57 14.54
CA PRO A 45 3.20 4.43 14.31
C PRO A 45 3.98 3.12 14.38
N PHE A 46 3.31 2.09 14.88
CA PHE A 46 3.71 0.70 14.69
C PHE A 46 2.91 0.11 13.53
N ASN A 47 3.60 -0.59 12.63
CA ASN A 47 3.02 -1.23 11.45
C ASN A 47 3.13 -2.74 11.57
N PHE A 48 2.06 -3.44 11.22
CA PHE A 48 2.06 -4.88 11.07
C PHE A 48 1.31 -5.25 9.79
N THR A 49 1.92 -6.10 8.97
CA THR A 49 1.32 -6.59 7.72
C THR A 49 1.42 -8.11 7.69
N TYR A 50 0.33 -8.75 7.29
CA TYR A 50 0.31 -10.15 6.89
C TYR A 50 -0.14 -10.23 5.44
N GLY A 51 0.53 -11.09 4.65
CA GLY A 51 0.16 -11.25 3.26
C GLY A 51 0.51 -12.60 2.68
N ILE A 52 -0.03 -12.80 1.50
CA ILE A 52 0.20 -13.97 0.65
C ILE A 52 0.56 -13.49 -0.75
N GLU A 53 1.45 -14.19 -1.41
CA GLU A 53 1.85 -13.89 -2.79
C GLU A 53 2.27 -15.16 -3.53
N GLU A 54 2.33 -15.12 -4.85
CA GLU A 54 2.80 -16.24 -5.67
C GLU A 54 4.25 -16.61 -5.29
N LYS A 55 4.46 -17.89 -5.03
CA LYS A 55 5.74 -18.41 -4.54
C LYS A 55 6.81 -18.38 -5.62
N ASN A 56 8.03 -17.98 -5.21
CA ASN A 56 9.21 -17.98 -6.07
C ASN A 56 9.07 -17.15 -7.36
N ASN A 57 8.17 -16.17 -7.38
CA ASN A 57 7.99 -15.30 -8.52
C ASN A 57 8.52 -13.89 -8.21
N PHE A 58 9.49 -13.45 -8.99
CA PHE A 58 10.08 -12.12 -8.90
C PHE A 58 9.04 -10.99 -9.07
N ALA A 59 8.07 -11.21 -9.94
CA ALA A 59 6.94 -10.32 -10.15
C ALA A 59 5.65 -11.15 -10.07
N PRO A 60 5.08 -11.35 -8.86
CA PRO A 60 3.97 -12.25 -8.64
C PRO A 60 2.72 -11.82 -9.41
N ASN A 61 1.98 -12.79 -9.97
CA ASN A 61 0.70 -12.53 -10.62
C ASN A 61 -0.44 -12.33 -9.63
N PHE A 62 -0.23 -12.79 -8.39
CA PHE A 62 -1.20 -12.64 -7.33
C PHE A 62 -0.49 -12.19 -6.05
N LYS A 63 -1.07 -11.20 -5.39
CA LYS A 63 -0.68 -10.76 -4.06
C LYS A 63 -1.92 -10.27 -3.30
N ALA A 64 -2.05 -10.67 -2.04
CA ALA A 64 -3.02 -10.10 -1.15
C ALA A 64 -2.38 -9.83 0.21
N LEU A 65 -2.77 -8.74 0.85
CA LEU A 65 -2.26 -8.40 2.17
C LEU A 65 -3.31 -7.68 3.01
N ALA A 66 -3.11 -7.75 4.33
CA ALA A 66 -3.79 -6.94 5.30
C ALA A 66 -2.74 -6.26 6.19
N SER A 67 -2.84 -4.97 6.36
CA SER A 67 -1.92 -4.15 7.13
C SER A 67 -2.66 -3.35 8.19
N VAL A 68 -2.06 -3.24 9.36
CA VAL A 68 -2.53 -2.39 10.45
C VAL A 68 -1.42 -1.45 10.83
N GLN A 69 -1.75 -0.17 10.89
CA GLN A 69 -0.89 0.86 11.46
C GLN A 69 -1.58 1.48 12.67
N PHE A 70 -0.89 1.61 13.77
CA PHE A 70 -1.49 2.19 14.96
C PHE A 70 -0.47 2.99 15.80
N SER A 71 -0.99 4.02 16.44
CA SER A 71 -0.30 4.82 17.45
C SER A 71 -1.31 5.22 18.53
N ASP A 72 -0.92 6.09 19.44
CA ASP A 72 -1.81 6.70 20.43
C ASP A 72 -2.93 7.56 19.79
N LYS A 73 -2.75 8.02 18.55
CA LYS A 73 -3.63 8.97 17.85
C LYS A 73 -4.34 8.42 16.63
N ILE A 74 -3.79 7.38 16.02
CA ILE A 74 -4.27 6.86 14.74
C ILE A 74 -4.42 5.34 14.80
N PHE A 75 -5.50 4.86 14.24
CA PHE A 75 -5.67 3.48 13.82
C PHE A 75 -5.96 3.47 12.32
N ASP A 76 -5.15 2.74 11.57
CA ASP A 76 -5.25 2.58 10.12
C ASP A 76 -5.24 1.10 9.80
N PHE A 77 -6.15 0.67 8.93
CA PHE A 77 -6.26 -0.70 8.47
C PHE A 77 -6.43 -0.70 6.96
N THR A 78 -5.55 -1.42 6.27
CA THR A 78 -5.59 -1.53 4.80
C THR A 78 -5.61 -3.00 4.40
N THR A 79 -6.49 -3.36 3.48
CA THR A 79 -6.39 -4.60 2.73
C THR A 79 -6.16 -4.28 1.26
N LEU A 80 -5.30 -5.06 0.64
CA LEU A 80 -4.98 -4.94 -0.77
C LEU A 80 -4.98 -6.32 -1.39
N GLY A 81 -5.59 -6.45 -2.55
CA GLY A 81 -5.49 -7.64 -3.37
C GLY A 81 -5.27 -7.26 -4.82
N ASN A 82 -4.22 -7.78 -5.45
CA ASN A 82 -4.01 -7.62 -6.88
C ASN A 82 -3.94 -8.97 -7.60
N TYR A 83 -4.38 -8.95 -8.84
CA TYR A 83 -4.33 -10.11 -9.72
C TYR A 83 -4.04 -9.68 -11.16
N PHE A 84 -2.95 -10.23 -11.73
CA PHE A 84 -2.62 -10.05 -13.13
C PHE A 84 -3.25 -11.17 -13.97
N ILE A 85 -3.97 -10.80 -15.01
CA ILE A 85 -4.70 -11.72 -15.88
C ILE A 85 -3.69 -12.34 -16.86
N PRO A 86 -3.40 -13.65 -16.79
CA PRO A 86 -2.35 -14.26 -17.62
C PRO A 86 -2.58 -14.08 -19.12
N GLN A 87 -3.84 -14.08 -19.55
CA GLN A 87 -4.23 -13.94 -20.96
C GLN A 87 -3.98 -12.53 -21.54
N LEU A 88 -3.84 -11.52 -20.66
CA LEU A 88 -3.56 -10.14 -21.05
C LEU A 88 -2.07 -9.80 -20.88
N GLY A 89 -1.24 -10.78 -20.57
CA GLY A 89 0.19 -10.62 -20.34
C GLY A 89 1.05 -11.28 -21.40
N GLN A 90 2.33 -10.95 -21.37
CA GLN A 90 3.37 -11.60 -22.13
C GLN A 90 4.53 -11.90 -21.20
N GLU A 91 4.98 -13.16 -21.16
CA GLU A 91 6.10 -13.58 -20.35
C GLU A 91 7.16 -14.24 -21.23
N THR A 92 8.39 -13.76 -21.12
CA THR A 92 9.59 -14.31 -21.72
C THR A 92 10.65 -14.52 -20.63
N GLU A 93 11.77 -15.18 -20.94
CA GLU A 93 12.87 -15.34 -19.99
C GLU A 93 13.44 -14.03 -19.42
N SER A 94 13.32 -12.93 -20.19
CA SER A 94 13.92 -11.63 -19.82
C SER A 94 12.90 -10.55 -19.49
N GLN A 95 11.63 -10.77 -19.79
CA GLN A 95 10.60 -9.74 -19.65
C GLN A 95 9.26 -10.34 -19.26
N LYS A 96 8.59 -9.67 -18.35
CA LYS A 96 7.22 -9.98 -17.94
C LYS A 96 6.37 -8.73 -18.04
N LEU A 97 5.41 -8.75 -18.95
CA LEU A 97 4.42 -7.69 -19.13
C LEU A 97 3.07 -8.22 -18.65
N GLY A 98 2.34 -7.44 -17.89
CA GLY A 98 1.04 -7.88 -17.38
C GLY A 98 0.06 -6.75 -17.20
N PHE A 99 -1.22 -7.09 -17.35
CA PHE A 99 -2.34 -6.25 -17.00
C PHE A 99 -3.22 -6.99 -15.99
N GLY A 100 -3.76 -6.25 -15.04
CA GLY A 100 -4.54 -6.83 -13.96
C GLY A 100 -5.48 -5.84 -13.31
N ALA A 101 -6.00 -6.24 -12.18
CA ALA A 101 -6.83 -5.41 -11.32
C ALA A 101 -6.32 -5.43 -9.88
N GLU A 102 -6.48 -4.33 -9.21
CA GLU A 102 -6.19 -4.16 -7.78
C GLU A 102 -7.44 -3.67 -7.05
N PHE A 103 -7.71 -4.28 -5.92
CA PHE A 103 -8.73 -3.86 -4.99
C PHE A 103 -8.06 -3.40 -3.70
N ILE A 104 -8.43 -2.23 -3.21
CA ILE A 104 -7.94 -1.67 -1.97
C ILE A 104 -9.14 -1.30 -1.11
N TYR A 105 -9.14 -1.75 0.14
CA TYR A 105 -9.99 -1.23 1.19
C TYR A 105 -9.10 -0.62 2.27
N HIS A 106 -9.38 0.61 2.63
CA HIS A 106 -8.66 1.36 3.63
C HIS A 106 -9.64 1.90 4.67
N PHE A 107 -9.33 1.71 5.94
CA PHE A 107 -10.04 2.28 7.06
C PHE A 107 -9.08 3.07 7.92
N GLN A 108 -9.38 4.33 8.17
CA GLN A 108 -8.59 5.19 9.04
C GLN A 108 -9.48 5.78 10.14
N ARG A 109 -8.96 5.81 11.36
CA ARG A 109 -9.59 6.46 12.48
C ARG A 109 -8.59 7.31 13.23
N TYR A 110 -8.91 8.60 13.34
CA TYR A 110 -8.31 9.50 14.30
C TYR A 110 -9.17 9.48 15.56
N TYR A 111 -8.56 9.18 16.71
CA TYR A 111 -9.31 9.03 17.95
C TYR A 111 -10.20 10.26 18.21
N ASP A 112 -11.49 9.99 18.43
CA ASP A 112 -12.56 10.92 18.83
C ASP A 112 -12.88 12.08 17.87
N LEU A 113 -12.29 12.12 16.69
CA LEU A 113 -12.52 13.23 15.75
C LEU A 113 -13.07 12.79 14.41
N TYR A 114 -12.59 11.65 13.86
CA TYR A 114 -12.81 11.35 12.46
C TYR A 114 -12.59 9.88 12.15
N SER A 115 -13.47 9.31 11.36
CA SER A 115 -13.28 7.99 10.76
C SER A 115 -13.57 8.02 9.26
N GLU A 116 -12.81 7.23 8.49
CA GLU A 116 -12.89 7.19 7.03
C GLU A 116 -12.78 5.75 6.55
N HIS A 117 -13.60 5.41 5.56
CA HIS A 117 -13.55 4.16 4.81
C HIS A 117 -13.37 4.49 3.34
N ASP A 118 -12.34 3.95 2.73
CA ASP A 118 -12.06 4.11 1.31
C ASP A 118 -12.07 2.76 0.62
N ILE A 119 -12.69 2.69 -0.54
CA ILE A 119 -12.73 1.50 -1.39
C ILE A 119 -12.26 1.92 -2.77
N TYR A 120 -11.18 1.31 -3.28
CA TYR A 120 -10.65 1.58 -4.62
C TYR A 120 -10.64 0.31 -5.46
N LEU A 121 -10.94 0.49 -6.74
CA LEU A 121 -10.74 -0.50 -7.79
C LEU A 121 -9.88 0.13 -8.89
N GLU A 122 -8.73 -0.48 -9.14
CA GLU A 122 -7.73 0.05 -10.06
C GLU A 122 -7.34 -0.98 -11.11
N GLY A 123 -7.18 -0.54 -12.35
CA GLY A 123 -6.45 -1.30 -13.36
C GLY A 123 -4.96 -1.19 -13.11
N VAL A 124 -4.24 -2.30 -13.20
CA VAL A 124 -2.81 -2.39 -12.93
C VAL A 124 -2.06 -2.81 -14.18
N PHE A 125 -1.02 -2.05 -14.52
CA PHE A 125 -0.03 -2.41 -15.53
C PHE A 125 1.29 -2.75 -14.85
N ARG A 126 1.96 -3.81 -15.30
CA ARG A 126 3.27 -4.24 -14.84
C ARG A 126 4.23 -4.46 -15.99
N LEU A 127 5.46 -3.98 -15.81
CA LEU A 127 6.61 -4.34 -16.62
C LEU A 127 7.75 -4.80 -15.69
N ALA A 128 8.19 -6.06 -15.83
CA ALA A 128 9.35 -6.57 -15.12
C ALA A 128 10.43 -7.00 -16.13
N LEU A 129 11.68 -6.59 -15.88
CA LEU A 129 12.82 -6.82 -16.78
C LEU A 129 13.96 -7.54 -16.07
N LYS A 130 14.43 -8.65 -16.66
CA LYS A 130 15.64 -9.40 -16.26
C LYS A 130 15.75 -9.70 -14.76
N ASN A 131 14.62 -9.90 -14.08
CA ASN A 131 14.57 -10.12 -12.64
C ASN A 131 15.25 -9.01 -11.79
N ARG A 132 15.43 -7.83 -12.35
CA ARG A 132 16.07 -6.69 -11.67
C ARG A 132 15.20 -5.45 -11.57
N PHE A 133 14.29 -5.26 -12.49
CA PHE A 133 13.50 -4.06 -12.57
C PHE A 133 12.01 -4.40 -12.60
N VAL A 134 11.24 -3.77 -11.76
CA VAL A 134 9.77 -3.86 -11.79
C VAL A 134 9.19 -2.46 -11.80
N PHE A 135 8.38 -2.20 -12.81
CA PHE A 135 7.56 -1.01 -12.94
C PHE A 135 6.09 -1.42 -12.77
N LEU A 136 5.37 -0.68 -11.94
CA LEU A 136 3.93 -0.81 -11.76
C LEU A 136 3.28 0.55 -12.00
N ALA A 137 2.15 0.55 -12.69
CA ALA A 137 1.31 1.75 -12.83
C ALA A 137 -0.14 1.36 -12.65
N ASN A 138 -0.84 2.05 -11.76
CA ASN A 138 -2.23 1.81 -11.43
C ASN A 138 -3.04 3.05 -11.76
N LEU A 139 -4.26 2.83 -12.23
CA LEU A 139 -5.24 3.87 -12.45
C LEU A 139 -6.63 3.32 -12.17
N GLY A 140 -7.42 4.06 -11.42
CA GLY A 140 -8.76 3.63 -11.07
C GLY A 140 -9.60 4.70 -10.40
N SER A 141 -10.58 4.23 -9.68
CA SER A 141 -11.51 5.09 -8.96
C SER A 141 -11.91 4.47 -7.62
N GLY A 142 -12.37 5.30 -6.72
CA GLY A 142 -12.80 4.87 -5.41
C GLY A 142 -13.95 5.67 -4.84
N LEU A 143 -14.53 5.09 -3.82
CA LEU A 143 -15.56 5.68 -2.99
C LEU A 143 -14.98 5.88 -1.58
N LYS A 144 -15.19 7.04 -1.06
CA LYS A 144 -14.80 7.45 0.28
C LYS A 144 -16.04 7.73 1.12
N PHE A 145 -16.06 7.19 2.32
CA PHE A 145 -17.10 7.41 3.32
C PHE A 145 -16.45 7.94 4.59
N ALA A 146 -16.76 9.16 4.96
CA ALA A 146 -16.17 9.78 6.13
C ALA A 146 -17.24 10.18 7.15
N ARG A 147 -16.92 10.03 8.45
CA ARG A 147 -17.72 10.49 9.56
C ARG A 147 -16.87 11.40 10.44
N ILE A 148 -17.44 12.57 10.79
CA ILE A 148 -16.82 13.50 11.71
C ILE A 148 -17.55 13.38 13.05
N ASP A 149 -16.98 12.68 14.01
CA ASP A 149 -17.59 12.40 15.31
C ASP A 149 -17.79 13.68 16.14
N ALA A 150 -16.92 14.69 15.97
CA ALA A 150 -17.00 15.97 16.70
C ALA A 150 -18.24 16.82 16.37
N VAL A 151 -18.96 16.53 15.30
CA VAL A 151 -20.10 17.36 14.82
C VAL A 151 -21.38 16.55 14.66
N ASP A 152 -21.35 15.25 15.01
CA ASP A 152 -22.46 14.29 14.82
C ASP A 152 -23.08 14.37 13.40
N ARG A 153 -22.22 14.61 12.41
CA ARG A 153 -22.63 14.66 11.02
C ARG A 153 -22.47 13.28 10.38
N ASP A 154 -23.57 12.82 9.83
CA ASP A 154 -23.66 11.60 9.04
C ASP A 154 -22.70 11.59 7.83
N PHE A 155 -22.40 10.38 7.38
CA PHE A 155 -21.49 10.04 6.30
C PHE A 155 -21.44 11.03 5.15
N LEU A 156 -20.28 11.68 5.01
CA LEU A 156 -19.92 12.36 3.77
C LEU A 156 -19.38 11.29 2.82
N TRP A 157 -20.02 11.10 1.70
CA TRP A 157 -19.48 10.24 0.64
C TRP A 157 -18.85 11.10 -0.47
N ASP A 158 -17.79 10.59 -1.06
CA ASP A 158 -17.08 11.26 -2.13
C ASP A 158 -16.56 10.23 -3.13
N PHE A 159 -16.51 10.62 -4.40
CA PHE A 159 -15.90 9.83 -5.47
C PHE A 159 -14.56 10.45 -5.83
N SER A 160 -13.54 9.62 -5.97
CA SER A 160 -12.21 10.07 -6.36
C SER A 160 -11.62 9.20 -7.45
N LEU A 161 -10.83 9.79 -8.33
CA LEU A 161 -9.89 9.05 -9.15
C LEU A 161 -8.63 8.79 -8.33
N SER A 162 -8.06 7.61 -8.52
CA SER A 162 -6.82 7.19 -7.88
C SER A 162 -5.80 6.76 -8.92
N GLY A 163 -4.54 6.81 -8.55
CA GLY A 163 -3.48 6.29 -9.38
C GLY A 163 -2.15 6.25 -8.65
N SER A 164 -1.31 5.34 -9.10
CA SER A 164 0.03 5.19 -8.56
C SER A 164 1.02 4.77 -9.63
N VAL A 165 2.29 5.10 -9.37
CA VAL A 165 3.43 4.59 -10.13
C VAL A 165 4.46 4.11 -9.13
N ALA A 166 4.99 2.90 -9.31
CA ALA A 166 6.05 2.37 -8.48
C ALA A 166 7.17 1.76 -9.32
N LEU A 167 8.39 1.91 -8.83
CA LEU A 167 9.61 1.43 -9.43
C LEU A 167 10.42 0.68 -8.38
N ASN A 168 10.86 -0.55 -8.70
CA ASN A 168 11.77 -1.31 -7.88
C ASN A 168 12.95 -1.76 -8.71
N TYR A 169 14.16 -1.61 -8.19
CA TYR A 169 15.38 -2.11 -8.79
C TYR A 169 16.12 -3.02 -7.80
N TYR A 170 16.42 -4.23 -8.23
CA TYR A 170 17.07 -5.28 -7.45
C TYR A 170 18.49 -5.50 -7.92
N PHE A 171 19.44 -5.47 -6.98
CA PHE A 171 20.86 -5.75 -7.22
C PHE A 171 21.15 -7.23 -6.93
N ASP A 172 22.15 -7.78 -7.60
CA ASP A 172 22.56 -9.18 -7.41
C ASP A 172 23.03 -9.49 -5.98
N CYS A 173 23.49 -8.48 -5.24
CA CYS A 173 23.90 -8.61 -3.84
C CYS A 173 22.74 -8.72 -2.84
N GLY A 174 21.49 -8.63 -3.29
CA GLY A 174 20.29 -8.62 -2.42
C GLY A 174 19.80 -7.23 -2.02
N ALA A 175 20.51 -6.17 -2.39
CA ALA A 175 20.06 -4.80 -2.20
C ALA A 175 18.90 -4.50 -3.14
N GLU A 176 18.01 -3.60 -2.71
CA GLU A 176 16.87 -3.11 -3.48
C GLU A 176 16.72 -1.62 -3.25
N ILE A 177 16.49 -0.87 -4.33
CA ILE A 177 16.05 0.53 -4.28
C ILE A 177 14.64 0.57 -4.85
N PHE A 178 13.74 1.23 -4.16
CA PHE A 178 12.36 1.37 -4.61
C PHE A 178 11.83 2.79 -4.40
N GLY A 179 10.90 3.17 -5.24
CA GLY A 179 10.22 4.46 -5.12
C GLY A 179 8.81 4.39 -5.66
N SER A 180 7.95 5.25 -5.16
CA SER A 180 6.58 5.34 -5.65
C SER A 180 6.02 6.75 -5.55
N VAL A 181 5.01 6.98 -6.38
CA VAL A 181 4.12 8.13 -6.29
C VAL A 181 2.71 7.58 -6.22
N VAL A 182 2.00 7.86 -5.14
CA VAL A 182 0.65 7.37 -4.90
C VAL A 182 -0.28 8.54 -4.64
N SER A 183 -1.39 8.61 -5.36
CA SER A 183 -2.44 9.56 -5.08
C SER A 183 -3.81 8.87 -5.18
N HIS A 184 -4.53 8.83 -4.07
CA HIS A 184 -5.91 8.37 -4.03
C HIS A 184 -6.91 9.50 -4.27
N THR A 185 -6.42 10.70 -4.66
CA THR A 185 -7.21 11.89 -4.97
C THR A 185 -6.63 12.59 -6.19
N LEU A 186 -6.60 11.91 -7.34
CA LEU A 186 -6.17 12.53 -8.61
C LEU A 186 -7.13 13.62 -9.06
N TYR A 187 -8.40 13.46 -8.73
CA TYR A 187 -9.44 14.45 -9.00
C TYR A 187 -10.43 14.48 -7.85
N ARG A 188 -10.53 15.61 -7.20
CA ARG A 188 -11.54 15.94 -6.19
C ARG A 188 -11.92 17.40 -6.37
N TYR A 189 -13.19 17.74 -6.21
CA TYR A 189 -13.60 19.13 -6.23
C TYR A 189 -13.47 19.77 -4.82
N PRO A 190 -12.87 20.96 -4.68
CA PRO A 190 -12.02 21.66 -5.65
C PRO A 190 -10.67 20.92 -5.80
N LEU A 191 -10.13 20.91 -6.99
CA LEU A 191 -8.93 20.18 -7.46
C LEU A 191 -7.81 20.08 -6.40
N ALA A 192 -7.74 18.96 -5.68
CA ALA A 192 -6.68 18.70 -4.74
C ALA A 192 -5.91 17.44 -5.17
N PHE A 193 -4.85 17.61 -5.94
CA PHE A 193 -3.89 16.55 -6.19
C PHE A 193 -2.91 16.50 -5.03
N THR A 194 -2.97 15.43 -4.24
CA THR A 194 -2.14 15.25 -3.04
C THR A 194 -1.29 13.99 -3.12
N PRO A 195 -0.27 13.96 -4.00
CA PRO A 195 0.57 12.77 -4.13
C PRO A 195 1.48 12.58 -2.92
N LEU A 196 1.63 11.32 -2.54
CA LEU A 196 2.68 10.84 -1.65
C LEU A 196 3.83 10.31 -2.51
N TYR A 197 4.96 10.96 -2.45
CA TYR A 197 6.22 10.50 -3.03
C TYR A 197 6.97 9.69 -1.99
N SER A 198 7.41 8.51 -2.33
CA SER A 198 8.25 7.70 -1.45
C SER A 198 9.52 7.23 -2.16
N LEU A 199 10.59 7.13 -1.39
CA LEU A 199 11.85 6.55 -1.81
C LEU A 199 12.38 5.69 -0.68
N GLY A 200 12.84 4.48 -1.00
CA GLY A 200 13.31 3.54 0.00
C GLY A 200 14.43 2.65 -0.50
N PHE A 201 15.01 2.00 0.46
CA PHE A 201 16.04 0.99 0.31
C PHE A 201 15.67 -0.25 1.09
N ALA A 202 16.01 -1.43 0.56
CA ALA A 202 15.85 -2.69 1.26
C ALA A 202 17.05 -3.61 1.05
N TRP A 203 17.19 -4.56 1.97
CA TRP A 203 18.12 -5.65 1.87
C TRP A 203 17.38 -6.98 1.99
N ASN A 204 17.48 -7.81 0.95
CA ASN A 204 16.85 -9.11 0.87
C ASN A 204 17.89 -10.20 1.20
N PHE A 205 17.65 -10.95 2.25
CA PHE A 205 18.51 -12.06 2.68
C PHE A 205 18.03 -13.36 2.06
N LYS A 206 18.94 -14.31 1.84
CA LYS A 206 18.65 -15.61 1.20
C LYS A 206 17.63 -16.48 1.96
N ASN A 207 17.42 -16.23 3.25
CA ASN A 207 16.51 -16.98 4.13
C ASN A 207 15.07 -16.46 4.13
N GLY A 208 14.68 -15.60 3.18
CA GLY A 208 13.35 -15.00 3.14
C GLY A 208 13.15 -13.78 4.05
N PHE A 209 14.23 -13.38 4.75
CA PHE A 209 14.19 -12.17 5.58
C PHE A 209 14.52 -10.93 4.74
N ARG A 210 13.80 -9.81 4.98
CA ARG A 210 14.02 -8.52 4.33
C ARG A 210 13.92 -7.39 5.35
N ILE A 211 14.87 -6.47 5.30
CA ILE A 211 14.80 -5.21 6.04
C ILE A 211 14.65 -4.08 5.04
N SER A 212 13.76 -3.14 5.30
CA SER A 212 13.56 -1.97 4.43
C SER A 212 13.37 -0.70 5.23
N SER A 213 13.81 0.41 4.65
CA SER A 213 13.56 1.75 5.16
C SER A 213 13.10 2.62 4.00
N ASP A 214 12.08 3.41 4.22
CA ASP A 214 11.54 4.35 3.24
C ASP A 214 11.26 5.72 3.87
N PHE A 215 11.37 6.73 3.05
CA PHE A 215 11.04 8.10 3.36
C PHE A 215 9.96 8.58 2.39
N GLY A 216 8.91 9.20 2.92
CA GLY A 216 7.78 9.71 2.18
C GLY A 216 7.57 11.21 2.37
N LEU A 217 7.15 11.86 1.28
CA LEU A 217 6.74 13.26 1.25
C LEU A 217 5.35 13.36 0.62
N ARG A 218 4.38 13.90 1.36
CA ARG A 218 3.09 14.27 0.79
C ARG A 218 3.10 15.74 0.42
N LEU A 219 2.91 16.02 -0.87
CA LEU A 219 2.67 17.36 -1.36
C LEU A 219 1.17 17.60 -1.47
N ARG A 220 0.72 18.76 -1.05
CA ARG A 220 -0.67 19.21 -1.21
C ARG A 220 -0.74 20.31 -2.24
N ASP A 221 -1.83 20.29 -3.01
CA ASP A 221 -2.13 21.31 -4.02
C ASP A 221 -1.00 21.51 -5.06
N GLN A 222 -0.41 20.40 -5.54
CA GLN A 222 0.75 20.43 -6.41
C GLN A 222 0.57 21.25 -7.70
N PHE A 223 -0.65 21.37 -8.19
CA PHE A 223 -0.97 22.16 -9.39
C PHE A 223 -1.48 23.58 -9.10
N VAL A 224 -1.44 24.01 -7.86
CA VAL A 224 -1.80 25.37 -7.44
C VAL A 224 -0.52 26.20 -7.31
N VAL A 225 -0.65 27.52 -7.33
CA VAL A 225 0.43 28.51 -7.34
C VAL A 225 1.44 28.38 -6.17
N ALA A 226 1.05 27.70 -5.09
CA ALA A 226 1.91 27.48 -3.92
C ALA A 226 1.77 26.04 -3.36
N PRO A 227 2.37 25.04 -4.01
CA PRO A 227 2.40 23.70 -3.43
C PRO A 227 3.17 23.70 -2.11
N TYR A 228 2.66 22.99 -1.09
CA TYR A 228 3.35 22.87 0.18
C TYR A 228 3.44 21.42 0.65
N ILE A 229 4.44 21.13 1.48
CA ILE A 229 4.61 19.83 2.08
C ILE A 229 3.64 19.72 3.25
N ASP A 230 2.72 18.76 3.15
CA ASP A 230 1.68 18.48 4.13
C ASP A 230 2.14 17.45 5.17
N ARG A 231 2.94 16.46 4.75
CA ARG A 231 3.35 15.35 5.60
C ARG A 231 4.73 14.84 5.21
N TYR A 232 5.53 14.53 6.24
CA TYR A 232 6.73 13.72 6.14
C TYR A 232 6.48 12.39 6.83
N GLU A 233 7.02 11.33 6.28
CA GLU A 233 7.01 10.03 6.94
C GLU A 233 8.31 9.29 6.70
N TRP A 234 8.71 8.55 7.70
CA TRP A 234 9.82 7.61 7.64
C TRP A 234 9.38 6.29 8.23
N ASN A 235 9.74 5.19 7.59
CA ASN A 235 9.38 3.84 8.02
C ASN A 235 10.62 2.96 8.05
N LEU A 236 10.69 2.07 9.03
CA LEU A 236 11.64 0.98 9.14
C LEU A 236 10.84 -0.31 9.32
N LYS A 237 11.05 -1.30 8.46
CA LYS A 237 10.26 -2.52 8.43
C LYS A 237 11.16 -3.75 8.31
N ALA A 238 10.75 -4.84 8.95
CA ALA A 238 11.34 -6.16 8.81
C ALA A 238 10.26 -7.13 8.33
N ARG A 239 10.53 -7.86 7.26
CA ARG A 239 9.64 -8.85 6.64
C ARG A 239 10.28 -10.21 6.68
N PHE A 240 9.47 -11.23 6.95
CA PHE A 240 9.84 -12.64 6.85
C PHE A 240 8.84 -13.38 5.96
N SER A 241 9.34 -14.08 4.95
CA SER A 241 8.56 -14.90 4.00
C SER A 241 8.81 -16.38 4.24
N PHE A 242 7.76 -17.23 4.21
CA PHE A 242 7.81 -18.65 4.51
C PHE A 242 6.82 -19.46 3.68
#